data_d809656dc7c189c2efce302d38a7f287
#
_entry.id   d809656dc7c189c2efce302d38a7f287
#
_cell.length_a   1.000
_cell.length_b   1.000
_cell.length_c   1.000
_cell.angle_alpha   90.00
_cell.angle_beta   90.00
_cell.angle_gamma   90.00
#
_symmetry.space_group_name_H-M   'P 1'
#
loop_
_entity.id
_entity.type
_entity.pdbx_description
1 polymer ?
#
loop_
_entity_poly.entity_id
_entity_poly.type
_entity_poly.pdbx_seq_one_letter_code
_entity_poly.pdbx_strand_id
1 'polypeptide(L)'
;MGSASRPLPKYLPAKLLKIRELLDLTQEQMAARLANVKAPLHPGQVSRFEQGKREPSLLLLLKYARMAGVSIDVLVDDDLDLPEK
;
A
#
# COMPACT_ATOMS: atom_id res chain seq x y z
N MET A 1 -20.39 -8.35 16.37
CA MET A 1 -19.84 -7.95 16.07
C MET A 1 -19.40 -7.74 15.43
N GLY A 2 -19.56 -7.58 15.18
CA GLY A 2 -19.13 -7.18 14.69
C GLY A 2 -18.43 -6.97 14.15
N SER A 3 -18.52 -7.14 13.73
CA SER A 3 -17.58 -6.85 13.09
C SER A 3 -17.07 -5.79 13.22
N ALA A 4 -16.84 -5.64 14.24
CA ALA A 4 -16.16 -4.47 14.42
C ALA A 4 -15.00 -4.47 13.51
N SER A 5 -14.94 -3.54 12.69
CA SER A 5 -13.79 -3.40 11.87
C SER A 5 -12.63 -3.03 12.76
N ARG A 6 -11.49 -3.62 12.51
CA ARG A 6 -10.29 -3.17 13.18
C ARG A 6 -9.97 -1.75 12.75
N PRO A 7 -9.27 -0.99 13.59
CA PRO A 7 -8.86 0.34 13.18
C PRO A 7 -7.93 0.26 11.97
N LEU A 8 -8.12 1.12 11.02
CA LEU A 8 -7.24 1.21 9.86
C LEU A 8 -6.05 2.11 10.19
N PRO A 9 -4.85 1.79 9.70
CA PRO A 9 -3.73 2.68 9.89
C PRO A 9 -4.02 4.05 9.27
N LYS A 10 -3.82 5.08 10.07
CA LYS A 10 -4.21 6.44 9.67
C LYS A 10 -3.36 6.96 8.53
N TYR A 11 -2.07 6.65 8.56
CA TYR A 11 -1.12 7.19 7.59
C TYR A 11 -0.81 6.23 6.46
N LEU A 12 -1.44 5.07 6.44
CA LEU A 12 -1.14 4.08 5.41
C LEU A 12 -1.39 4.60 4.00
N PRO A 13 -2.53 5.25 3.70
CA PRO A 13 -2.74 5.72 2.32
C PRO A 13 -1.63 6.65 1.85
N ALA A 14 -1.21 7.59 2.70
CA ALA A 14 -0.14 8.51 2.33
C ALA A 14 1.18 7.79 2.14
N LYS A 15 1.45 6.77 2.94
CA LYS A 15 2.68 5.98 2.79
C LYS A 15 2.70 5.21 1.48
N LEU A 16 1.55 4.66 1.07
CA LEU A 16 1.48 3.92 -0.19
C LEU A 16 1.73 4.86 -1.37
N LEU A 17 1.16 6.05 -1.34
CA LEU A 17 1.42 7.05 -2.37
C LEU A 17 2.91 7.41 -2.39
N LYS A 18 3.48 7.64 -1.22
CA LYS A 18 4.89 8.02 -1.11
C LYS A 18 5.80 6.94 -1.69
N ILE A 19 5.50 5.68 -1.42
CA ILE A 19 6.29 4.58 -1.96
C ILE A 19 6.26 4.63 -3.48
N ARG A 20 5.07 4.81 -4.06
CA ARG A 20 4.96 4.87 -5.51
C ARG A 20 5.76 6.04 -6.07
N GLU A 21 5.69 7.19 -5.41
CA GLU A 21 6.46 8.36 -5.85
C GLU A 21 7.96 8.14 -5.74
N LEU A 22 8.40 7.51 -4.65
CA LEU A 22 9.83 7.22 -4.47
C LEU A 22 10.35 6.26 -5.52
N LEU A 23 9.51 5.35 -5.99
CA LEU A 23 9.87 4.40 -7.05
C LEU A 23 9.69 4.97 -8.44
N ASP A 24 9.14 6.17 -8.53
CA ASP A 24 8.91 6.87 -9.80
C ASP A 24 8.00 6.06 -10.73
N LEU A 25 6.94 5.50 -10.16
CA LEU A 25 5.99 4.68 -10.90
C LEU A 25 4.66 5.40 -11.04
N THR A 26 4.01 5.19 -12.19
CA THR A 26 2.60 5.61 -12.33
C THR A 26 1.72 4.61 -11.60
N GLN A 27 0.44 4.97 -11.41
CA GLN A 27 -0.51 4.03 -10.80
C GLN A 27 -0.64 2.77 -11.65
N GLU A 28 -0.61 2.91 -12.97
CA GLU A 28 -0.68 1.77 -13.86
C GLU A 28 0.53 0.85 -13.68
N GLN A 29 1.72 1.44 -13.61
CA GLN A 29 2.94 0.66 -13.41
C GLN A 29 2.94 -0.01 -12.04
N MET A 30 2.46 0.69 -11.01
CA MET A 30 2.37 0.10 -9.68
C MET A 30 1.40 -1.08 -9.68
N ALA A 31 0.25 -0.93 -10.32
CA ALA A 31 -0.71 -2.02 -10.41
C ALA A 31 -0.09 -3.25 -11.07
N ALA A 32 0.69 -3.04 -12.14
CA ALA A 32 1.35 -4.14 -12.82
C ALA A 32 2.36 -4.83 -11.92
N ARG A 33 3.09 -4.06 -11.11
CA ARG A 33 4.07 -4.63 -10.19
C ARG A 33 3.45 -5.39 -9.04
N LEU A 34 2.28 -4.95 -8.58
CA LEU A 34 1.60 -5.57 -7.45
C LEU A 34 0.78 -6.80 -7.87
N ALA A 35 0.36 -6.85 -9.12
CA ALA A 35 -0.51 -7.91 -9.61
C ALA A 35 0.25 -9.22 -9.79
N ASN A 36 -0.50 -10.31 -9.81
CA ASN A 36 0.04 -11.58 -10.25
C ASN A 36 -1.00 -12.25 -11.14
N VAL A 37 -0.66 -13.39 -11.72
CA VAL A 37 -1.51 -14.04 -12.68
C VAL A 37 -2.89 -14.37 -12.11
N LYS A 38 -2.94 -14.73 -10.84
CA LYS A 38 -4.18 -15.12 -10.19
C LYS A 38 -4.92 -13.95 -9.57
N ALA A 39 -4.26 -12.80 -9.43
CA ALA A 39 -4.85 -11.64 -8.77
C ALA A 39 -4.49 -10.37 -9.55
N PRO A 40 -5.13 -10.16 -10.68
CA PRO A 40 -4.87 -8.94 -11.44
C PRO A 40 -5.31 -7.72 -10.66
N LEU A 41 -4.64 -6.62 -10.91
CA LEU A 41 -4.90 -5.37 -10.20
C LEU A 41 -5.02 -4.25 -11.22
N HIS A 42 -6.00 -3.40 -11.04
CA HIS A 42 -6.23 -2.26 -11.93
C HIS A 42 -5.68 -0.98 -11.32
N PRO A 43 -5.29 -0.01 -12.16
CA PRO A 43 -4.79 1.27 -11.64
C PRO A 43 -5.78 1.96 -10.71
N GLY A 44 -7.10 1.81 -10.97
CA GLY A 44 -8.11 2.38 -10.10
C GLY A 44 -8.06 1.85 -8.68
N GLN A 45 -7.64 0.60 -8.52
CA GLN A 45 -7.51 0.03 -7.18
C GLN A 45 -6.33 0.65 -6.44
N VAL A 46 -5.21 0.87 -7.15
CA VAL A 46 -4.07 1.57 -6.55
C VAL A 46 -4.49 2.97 -6.11
N SER A 47 -5.26 3.66 -6.96
CA SER A 47 -5.76 4.97 -6.61
C SER A 47 -6.58 4.94 -5.33
N ARG A 48 -7.46 3.95 -5.17
CA ARG A 48 -8.29 3.84 -3.97
C ARG A 48 -7.47 3.55 -2.73
N PHE A 49 -6.40 2.75 -2.86
CA PHE A 49 -5.49 2.53 -1.74
C PHE A 49 -4.87 3.84 -1.29
N GLU A 50 -4.43 4.64 -2.24
CA GLU A 50 -3.74 5.90 -1.94
C GLU A 50 -4.69 6.96 -1.40
N GLN A 51 -5.98 6.84 -1.68
CA GLN A 51 -6.99 7.76 -1.17
C GLN A 51 -7.59 7.30 0.16
N GLY A 52 -7.22 6.12 0.62
CA GLY A 52 -7.78 5.59 1.85
C GLY A 52 -9.18 5.04 1.72
N LYS A 53 -9.65 4.85 0.48
CA LYS A 53 -10.99 4.34 0.23
C LYS A 53 -11.04 2.83 0.29
N ARG A 54 -9.90 2.17 0.20
CA ARG A 54 -9.79 0.73 0.24
C ARG A 54 -8.45 0.36 0.83
N GLU A 55 -8.41 -0.66 1.67
CA GLU A 55 -7.17 -1.15 2.25
C GLU A 55 -6.65 -2.30 1.41
N PRO A 56 -5.36 -2.31 1.04
CA PRO A 56 -4.78 -3.45 0.36
C PRO A 56 -4.82 -4.69 1.25
N SER A 57 -4.87 -5.85 0.63
CA SER A 57 -4.75 -7.11 1.37
C SER A 57 -3.37 -7.18 2.05
N LEU A 58 -3.27 -8.08 3.02
CA LEU A 58 -1.99 -8.28 3.71
C LEU A 58 -0.86 -8.61 2.74
N LEU A 59 -1.15 -9.45 1.74
CA LEU A 59 -0.12 -9.83 0.78
C LEU A 59 0.29 -8.66 -0.09
N LEU A 60 -0.64 -7.78 -0.44
CA LEU A 60 -0.29 -6.59 -1.20
C LEU A 60 0.54 -5.62 -0.36
N LEU A 61 0.19 -5.48 0.92
CA LEU A 61 1.00 -4.66 1.82
C LEU A 61 2.43 -5.19 1.91
N LEU A 62 2.58 -6.51 1.98
CA LEU A 62 3.90 -7.10 2.01
C LEU A 62 4.68 -6.79 0.74
N LYS A 63 4.02 -6.84 -0.42
CA LYS A 63 4.68 -6.48 -1.68
C LYS A 63 5.12 -5.03 -1.68
N TYR A 64 4.24 -4.12 -1.22
CA TYR A 64 4.62 -2.71 -1.10
C TYR A 64 5.86 -2.55 -0.23
N ALA A 65 5.86 -3.22 0.92
CA ALA A 65 6.99 -3.10 1.85
C ALA A 65 8.28 -3.59 1.21
N ARG A 66 8.21 -4.72 0.51
CA ARG A 66 9.38 -5.28 -0.15
C ARG A 66 9.89 -4.37 -1.27
N MET A 67 8.98 -3.78 -2.02
CA MET A 67 9.37 -2.84 -3.07
C MET A 67 10.05 -1.62 -2.49
N ALA A 68 9.60 -1.18 -1.32
CA ALA A 68 10.19 -0.02 -0.65
C ALA A 68 11.44 -0.38 0.16
N GLY A 69 11.73 -1.66 0.33
CA GLY A 69 12.88 -2.09 1.11
C GLY A 69 12.70 -1.89 2.61
N VAL A 70 11.46 -1.93 3.09
CA VAL A 70 11.16 -1.75 4.52
C VAL A 70 10.36 -2.94 5.02
N SER A 71 10.23 -3.06 6.33
CA SER A 71 9.35 -4.07 6.91
C SER A 71 7.89 -3.61 6.79
N ILE A 72 6.97 -4.55 6.84
CA ILE A 72 5.54 -4.21 6.76
C ILE A 72 5.12 -3.35 7.95
N ASP A 73 5.82 -3.46 9.07
CA ASP A 73 5.53 -2.64 10.24
C ASP A 73 5.54 -1.16 9.91
N VAL A 74 6.48 -0.74 9.05
CA VAL A 74 6.61 0.67 8.69
C VAL A 74 5.32 1.16 8.02
N LEU A 75 4.62 0.28 7.31
CA LEU A 75 3.38 0.66 6.64
C LEU A 75 2.20 0.73 7.60
N VAL A 76 2.10 -0.21 8.52
CA VAL A 76 0.88 -0.38 9.29
C VAL A 76 0.96 0.23 10.69
N ASP A 77 2.16 0.58 11.16
CA ASP A 77 2.34 1.21 12.46
C ASP A 77 2.43 2.72 12.25
N ASP A 78 1.42 3.45 12.74
CA ASP A 78 1.36 4.90 12.54
C ASP A 78 2.49 5.64 13.27
N ASP A 79 3.16 4.98 14.21
CA ASP A 79 4.28 5.58 14.90
C ASP A 79 5.59 5.49 14.13
N LEU A 80 5.59 4.73 13.03
CA LEU A 80 6.77 4.58 12.18
C LEU A 80 6.57 5.32 10.88
N ASP A 81 7.65 5.85 10.33
CA ASP A 81 7.62 6.55 9.05
C ASP A 81 8.50 5.86 8.05
N LEU A 82 8.20 6.11 6.76
CA LEU A 82 9.08 5.66 5.70
C LEU A 82 10.43 6.35 5.83
N PRO A 83 11.53 5.63 5.57
CA PRO A 83 12.85 6.27 5.57
C PRO A 83 12.91 7.35 4.50
N GLU A 84 13.57 8.43 4.81
CA GLU A 84 13.82 9.46 3.81
C GLU A 84 15.00 9.07 2.94
N LYS A 85 14.93 9.53 1.72
CA LYS A 85 16.01 9.26 0.77
C LYS A 85 16.80 10.53 0.55
#